data_dc6e9a6b024a0c1220dcfadae5eb48f0
#
_entry.id   dc6e9a6b024a0c1220dcfadae5eb48f0
#
_cell.length_a   1.000
_cell.length_b   1.000
_cell.length_c   1.000
_cell.angle_alpha   90.00
_cell.angle_beta   90.00
_cell.angle_gamma   90.00
#
_symmetry.space_group_name_H-M   'P 1'
#
loop_
_entity.id
_entity.type
_entity.pdbx_description
1 polymer ?
#
loop_
_entity_poly.entity_id
_entity_poly.type
_entity_poly.pdbx_seq_one_letter_code
_entity_poly.pdbx_strand_id
1 'polypeptide(L)'
;LLVRTIEELRETVPVSVIEGNQQTTMDADRIRATGAPALQVNTGKGCHLDAAMIGRALDRLTPQDGSLLMIENVGNLVCPAAFDLGEAHKVVVLSVTEGEDKPLKYPDMFHAARLM
;
A
#
# COMPACT_ATOMS: atom_id res chain seq x y z
N LEU A 1 -0.80 10.39 4.11
CA LEU A 1 -1.41 9.50 5.10
C LEU A 1 -0.38 8.52 5.68
N LEU A 2 0.26 7.72 4.83
CA LEU A 2 1.14 6.63 5.27
C LEU A 2 2.31 7.10 6.16
N VAL A 3 3.00 8.17 5.79
CA VAL A 3 4.09 8.76 6.60
C VAL A 3 3.61 9.10 8.01
N ARG A 4 2.45 9.75 8.13
CA ARG A 4 1.89 10.11 9.43
C ARG A 4 1.50 8.88 10.25
N THR A 5 0.93 7.88 9.61
CA THR A 5 0.59 6.61 10.25
C THR A 5 1.84 5.92 10.80
N ILE A 6 2.93 5.89 10.04
CA ILE A 6 4.20 5.31 10.47
C ILE A 6 4.76 6.06 11.69
N GLU A 7 4.73 7.38 11.66
CA GLU A 7 5.19 8.22 12.79
C GLU A 7 4.43 7.91 14.08
N GLU A 8 3.13 7.68 14.00
CA GLU A 8 2.29 7.35 15.16
C GLU A 8 2.53 5.91 15.67
N LEU A 9 2.82 4.97 14.79
CA LEU A 9 2.93 3.54 15.13
C LEU A 9 4.35 3.09 15.49
N ARG A 10 5.38 3.79 15.04
CA ARG A 10 6.78 3.31 15.09
C ARG A 10 7.30 2.95 16.48
N GLU A 11 6.76 3.53 17.54
CA GLU A 11 7.13 3.23 18.93
C GLU A 11 6.39 2.02 19.50
N THR A 12 5.29 1.63 18.86
CA THR A 12 4.44 0.52 19.28
C THR A 12 4.77 -0.77 18.55
N VAL A 13 5.01 -0.69 17.23
CA VAL A 13 5.26 -1.84 16.37
C VAL A 13 6.26 -1.46 15.27
N PRO A 14 7.23 -2.34 14.94
CA PRO A 14 8.07 -2.11 13.77
C PRO A 14 7.22 -2.10 12.49
N VAL A 15 7.47 -1.14 11.61
CA VAL A 15 6.73 -0.97 10.36
C VAL A 15 7.69 -1.09 9.19
N SER A 16 7.31 -1.85 8.17
CA SER A 16 7.98 -1.90 6.87
C SER A 16 6.97 -1.60 5.77
N VAL A 17 7.42 -1.07 4.64
CA VAL A 17 6.56 -0.62 3.57
C VAL A 17 7.01 -1.19 2.22
N ILE A 18 6.06 -1.71 1.47
CA ILE A 18 6.20 -1.97 0.03
C ILE A 18 5.32 -0.96 -0.69
N GLU A 19 5.90 -0.24 -1.64
CA GLU A 19 5.21 0.78 -2.40
C GLU A 19 5.21 0.44 -3.89
N GLY A 20 4.02 0.30 -4.47
CA GLY A 20 3.83 0.10 -5.89
C GLY A 20 3.69 1.43 -6.62
N ASN A 21 4.56 1.67 -7.60
CA ASN A 21 4.50 2.90 -8.39
C ASN A 21 4.88 2.62 -9.85
N GLN A 22 4.32 3.45 -10.74
CA GLN A 22 4.65 3.35 -12.17
C GLN A 22 5.94 4.07 -12.55
N GLN A 23 6.31 5.17 -11.92
CA GLN A 23 7.39 6.02 -12.40
C GLN A 23 8.25 6.78 -11.38
N THR A 24 7.88 6.91 -10.09
CA THR A 24 8.62 7.82 -9.19
C THR A 24 9.17 7.16 -7.94
N THR A 25 10.36 7.64 -7.50
CA THR A 25 11.03 7.20 -6.27
C THR A 25 10.75 8.09 -5.06
N MET A 26 10.09 9.23 -5.26
CA MET A 26 9.96 10.28 -4.23
C MET A 26 9.17 9.84 -3.00
N ASP A 27 8.17 9.00 -3.17
CA ASP A 27 7.33 8.58 -2.05
C ASP A 27 8.04 7.56 -1.16
N ALA A 28 8.80 6.64 -1.76
CA ALA A 28 9.64 5.71 -0.99
C ALA A 28 10.70 6.44 -0.17
N ASP A 29 11.29 7.52 -0.68
CA ASP A 29 12.27 8.33 0.04
C ASP A 29 11.65 9.03 1.24
N ARG A 30 10.42 9.54 1.12
CA ARG A 30 9.67 10.13 2.24
C ARG A 30 9.40 9.11 3.34
N ILE A 31 9.06 7.88 2.97
CA ILE A 31 8.83 6.80 3.93
C ILE A 31 10.14 6.43 4.62
N ARG A 32 11.23 6.27 3.89
CA ARG A 32 12.55 5.97 4.47
C ARG A 32 13.03 7.06 5.41
N ALA A 33 12.69 8.31 5.17
CA ALA A 33 13.01 9.43 6.06
C ALA A 33 12.38 9.29 7.46
N THR A 34 11.31 8.50 7.61
CA THR A 34 10.71 8.18 8.91
C THR A 34 11.53 7.16 9.71
N GLY A 35 12.52 6.51 9.09
CA GLY A 35 13.29 5.41 9.66
C GLY A 35 12.70 4.02 9.33
N ALA A 36 11.51 3.93 8.75
CA ALA A 36 10.90 2.66 8.35
C ALA A 36 11.58 2.13 7.08
N PRO A 37 11.93 0.82 7.04
CA PRO A 37 12.37 0.18 5.81
C PRO A 37 11.27 0.28 4.74
N ALA A 38 11.64 0.72 3.55
CA ALA A 38 10.72 0.83 2.43
C ALA A 38 11.36 0.32 1.15
N LEU A 39 10.61 -0.45 0.40
CA LEU A 39 11.00 -0.94 -0.90
C LEU A 39 9.97 -0.51 -1.95
N GLN A 40 10.44 0.15 -2.99
CA GLN A 40 9.61 0.49 -4.13
C GLN A 40 9.59 -0.64 -5.15
N VAL A 41 8.41 -0.99 -5.61
CA VAL A 41 8.19 -1.91 -6.71
C VAL A 41 7.68 -1.12 -7.91
N ASN A 42 8.46 -1.13 -8.99
CA ASN A 42 8.04 -0.51 -10.24
C ASN A 42 7.14 -1.48 -11.01
N THR A 43 5.88 -1.11 -11.22
CA THR A 43 4.92 -1.91 -11.95
C THR A 43 5.03 -1.73 -13.48
N GLY A 44 5.89 -0.82 -13.95
CA GLY A 44 6.05 -0.51 -15.36
C GLY A 44 4.74 0.00 -15.98
N LYS A 45 4.24 -0.72 -16.97
CA LYS A 45 2.94 -0.41 -17.61
C LYS A 45 1.75 -0.99 -16.85
N GLY A 46 1.98 -1.77 -15.80
CA GLY A 46 0.94 -2.37 -14.98
C GLY A 46 0.25 -1.35 -14.06
N CYS A 47 -1.03 -1.54 -13.83
CA CYS A 47 -1.86 -0.65 -13.03
C CYS A 47 -2.06 -1.14 -11.59
N HIS A 48 -1.35 -2.21 -11.19
CA HIS A 48 -1.48 -2.82 -9.85
C HIS A 48 -0.26 -3.64 -9.50
N LEU A 49 -0.08 -3.88 -8.19
CA LEU A 49 0.81 -4.92 -7.69
C LEU A 49 0.13 -6.29 -7.80
N ASP A 50 0.92 -7.36 -7.91
CA ASP A 50 0.46 -8.73 -7.81
C ASP A 50 1.20 -9.51 -6.71
N ALA A 51 0.71 -10.69 -6.38
CA ALA A 51 1.29 -11.51 -5.31
C ALA A 51 2.75 -11.91 -5.59
N ALA A 52 3.12 -12.14 -6.84
CA ALA A 52 4.50 -12.47 -7.21
C ALA A 52 5.45 -11.28 -6.99
N MET A 53 5.02 -10.07 -7.30
CA MET A 53 5.78 -8.85 -7.01
C MET A 53 5.99 -8.67 -5.52
N ILE A 54 4.95 -8.90 -4.71
CA ILE A 54 5.04 -8.82 -3.25
C ILE A 54 5.99 -9.89 -2.70
N GLY A 55 5.93 -11.12 -3.19
CA GLY A 55 6.84 -12.19 -2.79
C GLY A 55 8.31 -11.83 -3.02
N ARG A 56 8.63 -11.31 -4.20
CA ARG A 56 9.99 -10.84 -4.52
C ARG A 56 10.43 -9.66 -3.65
N ALA A 57 9.51 -8.75 -3.36
CA ALA A 57 9.78 -7.60 -2.50
C ALA A 57 10.06 -8.04 -1.04
N LEU A 58 9.30 -9.00 -0.53
CA LEU A 58 9.51 -9.56 0.80
C LEU A 58 10.86 -10.24 0.96
N ASP A 59 11.34 -10.95 -0.06
CA ASP A 59 12.67 -11.57 -0.05
C ASP A 59 13.80 -10.54 0.08
N ARG A 60 13.59 -9.34 -0.43
CA ARG A 60 14.55 -8.23 -0.33
C ARG A 60 14.38 -7.40 0.93
N LEU A 61 13.14 -7.13 1.34
CA LEU A 61 12.82 -6.29 2.48
C LEU A 61 13.06 -7.01 3.82
N THR A 62 12.81 -8.31 3.86
CA THR A 62 12.96 -9.17 5.04
C THR A 62 12.40 -8.54 6.33
N PRO A 63 11.09 -8.24 6.38
CA PRO A 63 10.50 -7.61 7.56
C PRO A 63 10.62 -8.50 8.80
N GLN A 64 10.74 -7.87 9.96
CA GLN A 64 10.85 -8.59 11.24
C GLN A 64 9.55 -9.35 11.56
N ASP A 65 9.69 -10.49 12.24
CA ASP A 65 8.53 -11.20 12.80
C ASP A 65 7.82 -10.30 13.81
N GLY A 66 6.48 -10.32 13.78
CA GLY A 66 5.67 -9.46 14.64
C GLY A 66 5.61 -8.01 14.21
N SER A 67 6.17 -7.66 13.05
CA SER A 67 6.08 -6.31 12.48
C SER A 67 4.82 -6.11 11.63
N LEU A 68 4.49 -4.85 11.38
CA LEU A 68 3.43 -4.46 10.46
C LEU A 68 4.01 -4.18 9.08
N LEU A 69 3.55 -4.93 8.09
CA LEU A 69 3.85 -4.66 6.68
C LEU A 69 2.71 -3.86 6.07
N MET A 70 3.01 -2.66 5.58
CA MET A 70 2.09 -1.85 4.81
C MET A 70 2.41 -1.96 3.33
N ILE A 71 1.38 -2.18 2.52
CA ILE A 71 1.51 -2.24 1.07
C ILE A 71 0.69 -1.11 0.47
N GLU A 72 1.36 -0.14 -0.14
CA GLU A 72 0.72 0.92 -0.89
C GLU A 72 0.67 0.53 -2.36
N ASN A 73 -0.53 0.34 -2.87
CA ASN A 73 -0.74 -0.04 -4.26
C ASN A 73 -0.79 1.20 -5.17
N VAL A 74 -0.72 0.97 -6.47
CA VAL A 74 -0.89 2.03 -7.47
C VAL A 74 -2.24 2.71 -7.29
N GLY A 75 -2.27 4.03 -7.38
CA GLY A 75 -3.44 4.85 -7.07
C GLY A 75 -4.58 4.73 -8.07
N ASN A 76 -5.31 3.62 -8.04
CA ASN A 76 -6.58 3.46 -8.75
C ASN A 76 -7.52 2.54 -7.97
N LEU A 77 -8.82 2.61 -8.27
CA LEU A 77 -9.85 1.87 -7.54
C LEU A 77 -10.41 0.66 -8.32
N VAL A 78 -9.81 0.31 -9.45
CA VAL A 78 -10.29 -0.78 -10.32
C VAL A 78 -9.39 -2.00 -10.20
N CYS A 79 -8.17 -1.91 -10.73
CA CYS A 79 -7.26 -3.06 -10.82
C CYS A 79 -6.93 -3.67 -9.45
N PRO A 80 -6.55 -2.88 -8.42
CA PRO A 80 -6.20 -3.45 -7.11
C PRO A 80 -7.36 -4.16 -6.39
N ALA A 81 -8.59 -3.90 -6.75
CA ALA A 81 -9.75 -4.55 -6.13
C ALA A 81 -9.78 -6.05 -6.37
N ALA A 82 -9.36 -6.49 -7.57
CA ALA A 82 -9.46 -7.88 -8.03
C ALA A 82 -8.27 -8.76 -7.62
N PHE A 83 -7.18 -8.17 -7.11
CA PHE A 83 -5.94 -8.90 -6.84
C PHE A 83 -5.70 -9.07 -5.34
N ASP A 84 -5.57 -10.33 -4.93
CA ASP A 84 -5.14 -10.69 -3.57
C ASP A 84 -3.62 -10.66 -3.52
N LEU A 85 -3.07 -9.88 -2.61
CA LEU A 85 -1.64 -9.77 -2.37
C LEU A 85 -1.17 -10.61 -1.17
N GLY A 86 -2.07 -11.37 -0.57
CA GLY A 86 -1.82 -12.08 0.69
C GLY A 86 -2.00 -11.20 1.93
N GLU A 87 -2.57 -10.02 1.78
CA GLU A 87 -2.83 -9.09 2.87
C GLU A 87 -3.90 -9.60 3.83
N ALA A 88 -3.71 -9.38 5.13
CA ALA A 88 -4.71 -9.67 6.15
C ALA A 88 -5.93 -8.73 6.03
N HIS A 89 -5.69 -7.49 5.67
CA HIS A 89 -6.73 -6.47 5.52
C HIS A 89 -6.42 -5.55 4.35
N LYS A 90 -7.46 -5.24 3.60
CA LYS A 90 -7.42 -4.22 2.54
C LYS A 90 -8.06 -2.94 3.06
N VAL A 91 -7.38 -1.82 2.86
CA VAL A 91 -7.85 -0.49 3.26
C VAL A 91 -8.03 0.35 2.00
N VAL A 92 -9.18 0.99 1.87
CA VAL A 92 -9.40 2.00 0.84
C VAL A 92 -9.31 3.40 1.45
N VAL A 93 -8.57 4.29 0.80
CA VAL A 93 -8.48 5.70 1.21
C VAL A 93 -9.37 6.51 0.30
N LEU A 94 -10.35 7.19 0.88
CA LEU A 94 -11.27 8.07 0.18
C LEU A 94 -11.13 9.49 0.76
N SER A 95 -10.77 10.44 -0.10
CA SER A 95 -10.77 11.84 0.28
C SER A 95 -12.20 12.40 0.22
N VAL A 96 -12.57 13.18 1.22
CA VAL A 96 -13.87 13.88 1.23
C VAL A 96 -14.04 14.85 0.06
N THR A 97 -12.94 15.26 -0.57
CA THR A 97 -12.95 16.17 -1.72
C THR A 97 -13.11 15.45 -3.06
N GLU A 98 -13.04 14.11 -3.08
CA GLU A 98 -13.14 13.33 -4.32
C GLU A 98 -14.58 13.03 -4.76
N GLY A 99 -15.54 13.34 -3.91
CA GLY A 99 -16.96 13.12 -4.17
C GLY A 99 -17.51 11.84 -3.56
N GLU A 100 -18.77 11.92 -3.15
CA GLU A 100 -19.51 10.82 -2.50
C GLU A 100 -19.93 9.70 -3.45
N ASP A 101 -19.73 9.90 -4.75
CA ASP A 101 -20.11 8.94 -5.79
C ASP A 101 -19.07 7.85 -6.07
N LYS A 102 -17.87 7.96 -5.50
CA LYS A 102 -16.78 6.98 -5.68
C LYS A 102 -17.18 5.54 -5.30
N PRO A 103 -17.86 5.30 -4.17
CA PRO A 103 -18.31 3.94 -3.83
C PRO A 103 -19.29 3.35 -4.84
N LEU A 104 -20.11 4.20 -5.47
CA LEU A 104 -21.07 3.78 -6.50
C LEU A 104 -20.38 3.47 -7.83
N LYS A 105 -19.30 4.20 -8.17
CA LYS A 105 -18.54 4.01 -9.40
C LYS A 105 -17.57 2.81 -9.32
N TYR A 106 -17.06 2.53 -8.14
CA TYR A 106 -16.03 1.50 -7.91
C TYR A 106 -16.43 0.54 -6.79
N PRO A 107 -17.59 -0.12 -6.90
CA PRO A 107 -18.14 -0.92 -5.81
C PRO A 107 -17.23 -2.05 -5.38
N ASP A 108 -16.50 -2.68 -6.31
CA ASP A 108 -15.65 -3.83 -6.02
C ASP A 108 -14.54 -3.49 -5.01
N MET A 109 -13.93 -2.31 -5.13
CA MET A 109 -12.91 -1.88 -4.18
C MET A 109 -13.48 -1.68 -2.78
N PHE A 110 -14.63 -1.04 -2.67
CA PHE A 110 -15.27 -0.79 -1.38
C PHE A 110 -15.83 -2.06 -0.74
N HIS A 111 -16.26 -3.03 -1.55
CA HIS A 111 -16.63 -4.36 -1.06
C HIS A 111 -15.42 -5.18 -0.58
N ALA A 112 -14.29 -5.07 -1.26
CA ALA A 112 -13.08 -5.78 -0.90
C ALA A 112 -12.37 -5.18 0.33
N ALA A 113 -12.54 -3.87 0.57
CA ALA A 113 -11.91 -3.20 1.69
C ALA A 113 -12.61 -3.51 3.01
N ARG A 114 -11.83 -3.71 4.07
CA ARG A 114 -12.35 -3.85 5.44
C ARG A 114 -12.39 -2.55 6.22
N LEU A 115 -11.56 -1.59 5.79
CA LEU A 115 -11.45 -0.27 6.41
C LEU A 115 -11.46 0.81 5.33
N MET A 116 -12.01 1.95 5.70
CA MET A 116 -12.05 3.14 4.86
C MET A 116 -11.59 4.37 5.66
#